data_7dd9afef1f1624203b9e46fc454e7ee9
#
_entry.id   7dd9afef1f1624203b9e46fc454e7ee9
#
_cell.length_a   1.000
_cell.length_b   1.000
_cell.length_c   1.000
_cell.angle_alpha   90.00
_cell.angle_beta   90.00
_cell.angle_gamma   90.00
#
_symmetry.space_group_name_H-M   'P 1'
#
loop_
_entity.id
_entity.type
_entity.pdbx_description
1 polymer ?
#
loop_
_entity_poly.entity_id
_entity_poly.type
_entity_poly.pdbx_seq_one_letter_code
_entity_poly.pdbx_strand_id
1 'polypeptide(L)'
;MIARVLVVLALMCACAVSSQAKEIAGVEVADQITREDGKTLQLNGAGLRSKFVFKVYLAMLYLENPSDQAEQVISDAGAKQMIMHFLYKEVGGGDLVEAWNEGFENNGSPEQIAALKDEITSFNALFDTVKSGDRIVLDYDETTGTSVIIRGQLKGVIAGKAFNDLLLSIWLGEKPVTKELRTALLGK
;
A
#
# COMPACT_ATOMS: atom_id res chain seq x y z
N MET A 1 -5.83 -35.91 60.18
CA MET A 1 -5.28 -34.62 59.72
C MET A 1 -5.44 -34.59 58.20
N ILE A 2 -6.44 -33.85 57.70
CA ILE A 2 -6.80 -33.82 56.28
C ILE A 2 -6.17 -32.52 55.71
N ALA A 3 -5.15 -32.68 54.91
CA ALA A 3 -4.52 -31.56 54.18
C ALA A 3 -5.39 -31.08 53.02
N ARG A 4 -5.92 -29.88 53.07
CA ARG A 4 -6.64 -29.22 51.99
C ARG A 4 -5.63 -28.68 51.01
N VAL A 5 -5.53 -29.27 49.81
CA VAL A 5 -4.80 -28.74 48.70
C VAL A 5 -5.73 -27.75 47.97
N LEU A 6 -5.45 -26.46 48.07
CA LEU A 6 -6.08 -25.39 47.30
C LEU A 6 -5.41 -25.32 45.92
N VAL A 7 -6.10 -25.80 44.89
CA VAL A 7 -5.69 -25.59 43.48
C VAL A 7 -6.18 -24.19 43.06
N VAL A 8 -5.25 -23.25 42.97
CA VAL A 8 -5.51 -21.92 42.37
C VAL A 8 -5.46 -22.05 40.85
N LEU A 9 -6.63 -22.12 40.24
CA LEU A 9 -6.79 -22.10 38.81
C LEU A 9 -6.61 -20.65 38.33
N ALA A 10 -5.39 -20.30 37.91
CA ALA A 10 -5.12 -18.98 37.29
C ALA A 10 -5.78 -18.96 35.89
N LEU A 11 -6.93 -18.29 35.79
CA LEU A 11 -7.62 -18.04 34.55
C LEU A 11 -6.80 -17.00 33.77
N MET A 12 -5.92 -17.44 32.86
CA MET A 12 -5.27 -16.56 31.89
C MET A 12 -6.35 -16.07 30.91
N CYS A 13 -6.87 -14.88 31.19
CA CYS A 13 -7.71 -14.16 30.24
C CYS A 13 -6.82 -13.69 29.09
N ALA A 14 -6.69 -14.50 28.05
CA ALA A 14 -6.09 -14.07 26.80
C ALA A 14 -7.03 -13.00 26.21
N CYS A 15 -6.68 -11.74 26.37
CA CYS A 15 -7.31 -10.65 25.63
C CYS A 15 -7.00 -10.87 24.14
N ALA A 16 -7.91 -11.55 23.44
CA ALA A 16 -7.93 -11.54 21.99
C ALA A 16 -8.19 -10.08 21.58
N VAL A 17 -7.14 -9.39 21.11
CA VAL A 17 -7.27 -8.10 20.46
C VAL A 17 -8.03 -8.39 19.17
N SER A 18 -9.34 -8.16 19.16
CA SER A 18 -10.14 -8.20 17.95
C SER A 18 -9.65 -7.06 17.04
N SER A 19 -8.81 -7.41 16.07
CA SER A 19 -8.57 -6.51 14.93
C SER A 19 -9.93 -6.24 14.28
N GLN A 20 -10.45 -5.04 14.40
CA GLN A 20 -11.68 -4.65 13.69
C GLN A 20 -11.30 -4.44 12.23
N ALA A 21 -11.48 -5.46 11.42
CA ALA A 21 -11.37 -5.32 9.97
C ALA A 21 -12.60 -4.54 9.47
N LYS A 22 -12.35 -3.44 8.76
CA LYS A 22 -13.38 -2.66 8.07
C LYS A 22 -13.61 -3.28 6.70
N GLU A 23 -14.85 -3.44 6.27
CA GLU A 23 -15.16 -3.88 4.91
C GLU A 23 -15.40 -2.68 3.98
N ILE A 24 -14.70 -2.63 2.84
CA ILE A 24 -14.89 -1.62 1.80
C ILE A 24 -15.07 -2.34 0.46
N ALA A 25 -16.24 -2.17 -0.16
CA ALA A 25 -16.58 -2.78 -1.46
C ALA A 25 -16.39 -4.32 -1.51
N GLY A 26 -16.69 -5.02 -0.41
CA GLY A 26 -16.55 -6.47 -0.31
C GLY A 26 -15.13 -6.96 0.02
N VAL A 27 -14.21 -6.03 0.34
CA VAL A 27 -12.83 -6.35 0.69
C VAL A 27 -12.59 -6.03 2.16
N GLU A 28 -12.06 -6.99 2.92
CA GLU A 28 -11.62 -6.76 4.29
C GLU A 28 -10.37 -5.88 4.31
N VAL A 29 -10.39 -4.84 5.14
CA VAL A 29 -9.29 -3.91 5.38
C VAL A 29 -8.89 -4.01 6.84
N ALA A 30 -7.74 -4.60 7.11
CA ALA A 30 -7.20 -4.72 8.46
C ALA A 30 -6.70 -3.36 8.97
N ASP A 31 -6.84 -3.07 10.27
CA ASP A 31 -6.32 -1.84 10.87
C ASP A 31 -4.78 -1.82 10.92
N GLN A 32 -4.14 -2.98 10.85
CA GLN A 32 -2.69 -3.14 10.83
C GLN A 32 -2.29 -4.39 10.07
N ILE A 33 -1.07 -4.39 9.54
CA ILE A 33 -0.44 -5.54 8.90
C ILE A 33 0.96 -5.75 9.48
N THR A 34 1.40 -7.01 9.50
CA THR A 34 2.78 -7.35 9.86
C THR A 34 3.51 -7.78 8.60
N ARG A 35 4.64 -7.15 8.32
CA ARG A 35 5.54 -7.47 7.20
C ARG A 35 6.36 -8.73 7.52
N GLU A 36 7.01 -9.29 6.50
CA GLU A 36 7.89 -10.48 6.65
C GLU A 36 9.09 -10.23 7.58
N ASP A 37 9.56 -8.97 7.66
CA ASP A 37 10.64 -8.54 8.58
C ASP A 37 10.18 -8.37 10.04
N GLY A 38 8.88 -8.61 10.32
CA GLY A 38 8.28 -8.47 11.64
C GLY A 38 7.82 -7.07 12.00
N LYS A 39 8.07 -6.04 11.17
CA LYS A 39 7.55 -4.69 11.38
C LYS A 39 6.04 -4.66 11.22
N THR A 40 5.35 -3.96 12.12
CA THR A 40 3.91 -3.73 12.05
C THR A 40 3.65 -2.36 11.47
N LEU A 41 2.85 -2.30 10.40
CA LEU A 41 2.38 -1.07 9.78
C LEU A 41 0.91 -0.84 10.14
N GLN A 42 0.55 0.40 10.40
CA GLN A 42 -0.80 0.84 10.70
C GLN A 42 -1.52 1.28 9.42
N LEU A 43 -2.81 1.02 9.32
CA LEU A 43 -3.63 1.55 8.24
C LEU A 43 -3.67 3.08 8.35
N ASN A 44 -3.10 3.78 7.39
CA ASN A 44 -3.22 5.23 7.29
C ASN A 44 -4.55 5.63 6.67
N GLY A 45 -4.96 4.89 5.64
CA GLY A 45 -6.25 5.09 5.02
C GLY A 45 -6.50 4.12 3.86
N ALA A 46 -7.77 4.04 3.44
CA ALA A 46 -8.18 3.20 2.34
C ALA A 46 -9.30 3.85 1.54
N GLY A 47 -9.26 3.73 0.20
CA GLY A 47 -10.25 4.33 -0.67
C GLY A 47 -10.33 3.68 -2.04
N LEU A 48 -11.45 3.95 -2.73
CA LEU A 48 -11.71 3.40 -4.06
C LEU A 48 -11.15 4.31 -5.15
N ARG A 49 -10.42 3.70 -6.09
CA ARG A 49 -10.14 4.31 -7.39
C ARG A 49 -11.28 3.96 -8.33
N SER A 50 -12.02 4.97 -8.76
CA SER A 50 -13.04 4.80 -9.79
C SER A 50 -12.65 5.53 -11.08
N LYS A 51 -13.00 4.98 -12.23
CA LYS A 51 -12.93 5.64 -13.54
C LYS A 51 -14.35 5.63 -14.12
N PHE A 52 -14.93 6.82 -14.26
CA PHE A 52 -16.36 6.97 -14.54
C PHE A 52 -17.21 6.26 -13.48
N VAL A 53 -18.04 5.30 -13.88
CA VAL A 53 -18.92 4.52 -12.98
C VAL A 53 -18.29 3.21 -12.50
N PHE A 54 -17.09 2.88 -12.96
CA PHE A 54 -16.43 1.60 -12.66
C PHE A 54 -15.45 1.73 -11.51
N LYS A 55 -15.59 0.88 -10.50
CA LYS A 55 -14.58 0.70 -9.45
C LYS A 55 -13.41 -0.08 -10.04
N VAL A 56 -12.22 0.52 -10.09
CA VAL A 56 -11.04 -0.12 -10.67
C VAL A 56 -10.30 -0.95 -9.61
N TYR A 57 -9.97 -0.32 -8.48
CA TYR A 57 -9.35 -1.01 -7.34
C TYR A 57 -9.67 -0.30 -6.01
N LEU A 58 -9.53 -1.03 -4.94
CA LEU A 58 -9.41 -0.48 -3.59
C LEU A 58 -7.92 -0.29 -3.29
N ALA A 59 -7.51 0.93 -2.96
CA ALA A 59 -6.19 1.22 -2.45
C ALA A 59 -6.19 1.25 -0.93
N MET A 60 -5.16 0.67 -0.30
CA MET A 60 -4.94 0.67 1.14
C MET A 60 -3.49 1.09 1.38
N LEU A 61 -3.30 2.13 2.19
CA LEU A 61 -1.99 2.64 2.55
C LEU A 61 -1.70 2.31 4.00
N TYR A 62 -0.64 1.54 4.21
CA TYR A 62 -0.13 1.20 5.54
C TYR A 62 1.23 1.85 5.76
N LEU A 63 1.42 2.43 6.93
CA LEU A 63 2.63 3.19 7.30
C LEU A 63 3.18 2.74 8.65
N GLU A 64 4.51 2.79 8.77
CA GLU A 64 5.19 2.69 10.07
C GLU A 64 4.88 3.94 10.92
N ASN A 65 4.86 5.12 10.28
CA ASN A 65 4.58 6.41 10.88
C ASN A 65 3.34 7.05 10.24
N PRO A 66 2.10 6.78 10.72
CA PRO A 66 0.88 7.35 10.16
C PRO A 66 0.86 8.88 10.19
N SER A 67 0.34 9.50 9.11
CA SER A 67 0.17 10.95 9.01
C SER A 67 -0.97 11.29 8.05
N ASP A 68 -1.70 12.37 8.36
CA ASP A 68 -2.72 12.96 7.48
C ASP A 68 -2.13 14.03 6.55
N GLN A 69 -0.80 14.27 6.60
CA GLN A 69 -0.09 15.22 5.76
C GLN A 69 0.66 14.49 4.64
N ALA A 70 0.23 14.72 3.39
CA ALA A 70 0.78 14.02 2.22
C ALA A 70 2.30 14.14 2.09
N GLU A 71 2.83 15.36 2.31
CA GLU A 71 4.27 15.65 2.22
C GLU A 71 5.06 14.86 3.27
N GLN A 72 4.51 14.73 4.50
CA GLN A 72 5.14 13.94 5.54
C GLN A 72 5.14 12.44 5.18
N VAL A 73 4.02 11.92 4.66
CA VAL A 73 3.93 10.51 4.22
C VAL A 73 4.93 10.22 3.11
N ILE A 74 5.03 11.09 2.10
CA ILE A 74 5.96 10.92 0.98
C ILE A 74 7.41 10.97 1.48
N SER A 75 7.78 12.01 2.25
CA SER A 75 9.15 12.26 2.66
C SER A 75 9.66 11.36 3.79
N ASP A 76 8.78 10.71 4.55
CA ASP A 76 9.14 9.79 5.62
C ASP A 76 10.02 8.64 5.11
N ALA A 77 11.03 8.22 5.88
CA ALA A 77 11.91 7.11 5.53
C ALA A 77 11.41 5.76 6.07
N GLY A 78 10.42 5.76 6.94
CA GLY A 78 9.83 4.55 7.52
C GLY A 78 9.21 3.62 6.49
N ALA A 79 9.02 2.38 6.88
CA ALA A 79 8.42 1.36 6.03
C ALA A 79 6.97 1.74 5.63
N LYS A 80 6.63 1.46 4.37
CA LYS A 80 5.32 1.80 3.79
C LYS A 80 4.85 0.67 2.88
N GLN A 81 3.56 0.43 2.88
CA GLN A 81 2.96 -0.53 1.95
C GLN A 81 1.70 0.06 1.32
N MET A 82 1.71 0.20 -0.01
CA MET A 82 0.51 0.49 -0.80
C MET A 82 0.00 -0.81 -1.39
N ILE A 83 -1.24 -1.17 -1.05
CA ILE A 83 -1.91 -2.35 -1.59
C ILE A 83 -3.03 -1.89 -2.52
N MET A 84 -3.03 -2.39 -3.74
CA MET A 84 -4.10 -2.21 -4.72
C MET A 84 -4.82 -3.55 -4.90
N HIS A 85 -6.06 -3.64 -4.41
CA HIS A 85 -6.93 -4.80 -4.63
C HIS A 85 -7.86 -4.51 -5.80
N PHE A 86 -7.68 -5.20 -6.93
CA PHE A 86 -8.42 -4.93 -8.15
C PHE A 86 -9.87 -5.45 -8.07
N LEU A 87 -10.80 -4.60 -8.48
CA LEU A 87 -12.24 -4.86 -8.48
C LEU A 87 -12.78 -4.93 -9.91
N TYR A 88 -12.12 -4.27 -10.86
CA TYR A 88 -12.51 -4.30 -12.25
C TYR A 88 -12.16 -5.64 -12.89
N LYS A 89 -12.97 -6.06 -13.85
CA LYS A 89 -12.86 -7.38 -14.48
C LYS A 89 -11.43 -7.70 -14.93
N GLU A 90 -10.79 -6.76 -15.62
CA GLU A 90 -9.44 -6.92 -16.15
C GLU A 90 -8.83 -5.55 -16.48
N VAL A 91 -7.54 -5.36 -16.14
CA VAL A 91 -6.74 -4.19 -16.52
C VAL A 91 -5.47 -4.71 -17.18
N GLY A 92 -5.24 -4.33 -18.44
CA GLY A 92 -4.07 -4.76 -19.22
C GLY A 92 -2.76 -4.24 -18.62
N GLY A 93 -1.67 -5.01 -18.76
CA GLY A 93 -0.34 -4.55 -18.30
C GLY A 93 0.08 -3.25 -18.97
N GLY A 94 -0.22 -3.06 -20.26
CA GLY A 94 0.00 -1.79 -20.96
C GLY A 94 -0.77 -0.61 -20.39
N ASP A 95 -2.04 -0.82 -20.01
CA ASP A 95 -2.87 0.23 -19.38
C ASP A 95 -2.35 0.61 -17.99
N LEU A 96 -1.79 -0.37 -17.24
CA LEU A 96 -1.13 -0.11 -15.97
C LEU A 96 0.12 0.74 -16.15
N VAL A 97 0.97 0.39 -17.13
CA VAL A 97 2.21 1.12 -17.43
C VAL A 97 1.90 2.54 -17.91
N GLU A 98 0.89 2.72 -18.76
CA GLU A 98 0.43 4.05 -19.17
C GLU A 98 -0.01 4.89 -17.97
N ALA A 99 -0.80 4.30 -17.06
CA ALA A 99 -1.26 5.00 -15.86
C ALA A 99 -0.12 5.35 -14.88
N TRP A 100 0.90 4.49 -14.75
CA TRP A 100 2.11 4.81 -13.98
C TRP A 100 2.86 6.00 -14.58
N ASN A 101 3.11 5.96 -15.88
CA ASN A 101 3.85 7.03 -16.56
C ASN A 101 3.10 8.36 -16.48
N GLU A 102 1.79 8.38 -16.73
CA GLU A 102 0.95 9.56 -16.52
C GLU A 102 1.07 10.11 -15.09
N GLY A 103 1.04 9.22 -14.09
CA GLY A 103 1.18 9.60 -12.69
C GLY A 103 2.54 10.21 -12.36
N PHE A 104 3.63 9.65 -12.90
CA PHE A 104 4.99 10.19 -12.77
C PHE A 104 5.11 11.55 -13.44
N GLU A 105 4.64 11.70 -14.67
CA GLU A 105 4.69 12.96 -15.43
C GLU A 105 3.86 14.07 -14.77
N ASN A 106 2.74 13.73 -14.17
CA ASN A 106 1.87 14.68 -13.49
C ASN A 106 2.48 15.24 -12.19
N ASN A 107 3.35 14.47 -11.51
CA ASN A 107 3.81 14.80 -10.15
C ASN A 107 5.33 14.96 -10.04
N GLY A 108 6.11 14.46 -10.98
CA GLY A 108 7.57 14.63 -11.05
C GLY A 108 7.98 15.82 -11.91
N SER A 109 9.10 16.47 -11.57
CA SER A 109 9.74 17.41 -12.50
C SER A 109 10.42 16.66 -13.66
N PRO A 110 10.65 17.29 -14.81
CA PRO A 110 11.40 16.69 -15.91
C PRO A 110 12.78 16.16 -15.49
N GLU A 111 13.45 16.88 -14.58
CA GLU A 111 14.76 16.51 -14.05
C GLU A 111 14.68 15.28 -13.16
N GLN A 112 13.64 15.16 -12.29
CA GLN A 112 13.41 13.98 -11.47
C GLN A 112 13.11 12.74 -12.32
N ILE A 113 12.25 12.89 -13.34
CA ILE A 113 11.90 11.79 -14.25
C ILE A 113 13.14 11.35 -15.04
N ALA A 114 13.95 12.30 -15.52
CA ALA A 114 15.20 11.98 -16.20
C ALA A 114 16.22 11.27 -15.29
N ALA A 115 16.33 11.71 -14.03
CA ALA A 115 17.22 11.10 -13.04
C ALA A 115 16.79 9.69 -12.61
N LEU A 116 15.48 9.37 -12.66
CA LEU A 116 14.89 8.09 -12.26
C LEU A 116 14.47 7.22 -13.47
N LYS A 117 15.02 7.52 -14.65
CA LYS A 117 14.61 6.84 -15.90
C LYS A 117 14.81 5.34 -15.86
N ASP A 118 15.91 4.87 -15.29
CA ASP A 118 16.25 3.46 -15.25
C ASP A 118 15.35 2.72 -14.23
N GLU A 119 15.06 3.35 -13.10
CA GLU A 119 14.11 2.85 -12.09
C GLU A 119 12.69 2.77 -12.65
N ILE A 120 12.22 3.81 -13.33
CA ILE A 120 10.90 3.84 -13.99
C ILE A 120 10.82 2.74 -15.06
N THR A 121 11.86 2.58 -15.88
CA THR A 121 11.89 1.56 -16.92
C THR A 121 11.85 0.15 -16.31
N SER A 122 12.64 -0.09 -15.27
CA SER A 122 12.67 -1.36 -14.55
C SER A 122 11.33 -1.66 -13.87
N PHE A 123 10.71 -0.66 -13.25
CA PHE A 123 9.39 -0.76 -12.63
C PHE A 123 8.31 -1.11 -13.67
N ASN A 124 8.26 -0.41 -14.79
CA ASN A 124 7.28 -0.63 -15.85
C ASN A 124 7.36 -2.05 -16.44
N ALA A 125 8.54 -2.66 -16.47
CA ALA A 125 8.74 -4.01 -16.99
C ALA A 125 8.16 -5.13 -16.09
N LEU A 126 7.72 -4.81 -14.86
CA LEU A 126 7.25 -5.80 -13.88
C LEU A 126 5.77 -6.16 -14.02
N PHE A 127 5.00 -5.39 -14.79
CA PHE A 127 3.54 -5.49 -14.82
C PHE A 127 3.02 -6.31 -15.99
N ASP A 128 2.14 -7.23 -15.67
CA ASP A 128 1.29 -7.97 -16.60
C ASP A 128 -0.19 -7.63 -16.35
N THR A 129 -1.09 -8.23 -17.10
CA THR A 129 -2.53 -8.07 -16.93
C THR A 129 -2.98 -8.55 -15.55
N VAL A 130 -3.78 -7.72 -14.86
CA VAL A 130 -4.42 -8.05 -13.58
C VAL A 130 -5.94 -8.15 -13.74
N LYS A 131 -6.56 -8.94 -12.88
CA LYS A 131 -7.99 -9.22 -12.89
C LYS A 131 -8.62 -8.91 -11.54
N SER A 132 -9.95 -8.90 -11.52
CA SER A 132 -10.70 -8.78 -10.26
C SER A 132 -10.24 -9.85 -9.25
N GLY A 133 -9.95 -9.42 -8.03
CA GLY A 133 -9.38 -10.23 -6.96
C GLY A 133 -7.86 -10.22 -6.87
N ASP A 134 -7.15 -9.84 -7.95
CA ASP A 134 -5.69 -9.70 -7.91
C ASP A 134 -5.26 -8.55 -7.02
N ARG A 135 -4.06 -8.69 -6.43
CA ARG A 135 -3.42 -7.64 -5.63
C ARG A 135 -2.06 -7.29 -6.21
N ILE A 136 -1.80 -5.99 -6.29
CA ILE A 136 -0.47 -5.42 -6.42
C ILE A 136 -0.11 -4.81 -5.08
N VAL A 137 1.04 -5.19 -4.54
CA VAL A 137 1.61 -4.65 -3.31
C VAL A 137 2.92 -3.96 -3.65
N LEU A 138 3.01 -2.69 -3.29
CA LEU A 138 4.22 -1.87 -3.40
C LEU A 138 4.73 -1.68 -1.97
N ASP A 139 5.75 -2.45 -1.61
CA ASP A 139 6.27 -2.54 -0.25
C ASP A 139 7.64 -1.88 -0.16
N TYR A 140 7.71 -0.73 0.49
CA TYR A 140 8.92 0.07 0.64
C TYR A 140 9.63 -0.21 1.97
N ASP A 141 10.94 -0.38 1.87
CA ASP A 141 11.87 -0.36 2.99
C ASP A 141 13.09 0.50 2.61
N GLU A 142 13.58 1.30 3.56
CA GLU A 142 14.69 2.24 3.31
C GLU A 142 15.98 1.55 2.82
N THR A 143 16.22 0.32 3.26
CA THR A 143 17.45 -0.41 2.94
C THR A 143 17.40 -1.12 1.60
N THR A 144 16.24 -1.58 1.17
CA THR A 144 16.07 -2.39 -0.05
C THR A 144 15.39 -1.64 -1.19
N GLY A 145 14.61 -0.61 -0.90
CA GLY A 145 13.79 0.10 -1.88
C GLY A 145 12.35 -0.41 -1.93
N THR A 146 11.71 -0.31 -3.09
CA THR A 146 10.31 -0.68 -3.31
C THR A 146 10.20 -2.06 -3.95
N SER A 147 9.72 -3.05 -3.20
CA SER A 147 9.38 -4.38 -3.70
C SER A 147 8.01 -4.34 -4.39
N VAL A 148 7.92 -4.89 -5.59
CA VAL A 148 6.67 -5.04 -6.35
C VAL A 148 6.23 -6.49 -6.25
N ILE A 149 5.09 -6.74 -5.61
CA ILE A 149 4.53 -8.07 -5.39
C ILE A 149 3.18 -8.13 -6.10
N ILE A 150 3.02 -9.06 -7.03
CA ILE A 150 1.77 -9.25 -7.79
C ILE A 150 1.26 -10.67 -7.53
N ARG A 151 -0.01 -10.79 -7.10
CA ARG A 151 -0.60 -12.11 -6.77
C ARG A 151 0.24 -12.92 -5.77
N GLY A 152 0.85 -12.23 -4.78
CA GLY A 152 1.72 -12.84 -3.77
C GLY A 152 3.12 -13.24 -4.27
N GLN A 153 3.48 -12.91 -5.51
CA GLN A 153 4.80 -13.22 -6.08
C GLN A 153 5.63 -11.94 -6.21
N LEU A 154 6.82 -11.94 -5.65
CA LEU A 154 7.80 -10.85 -5.85
C LEU A 154 8.20 -10.82 -7.34
N LYS A 155 7.95 -9.69 -7.99
CA LYS A 155 8.31 -9.45 -9.39
C LYS A 155 9.66 -8.77 -9.55
N GLY A 156 10.01 -7.88 -8.64
CA GLY A 156 11.25 -7.14 -8.62
C GLY A 156 11.33 -6.16 -7.47
N VAL A 157 12.50 -5.55 -7.33
CA VAL A 157 12.76 -4.50 -6.33
C VAL A 157 13.38 -3.32 -7.03
N ILE A 158 12.83 -2.14 -6.81
CA ILE A 158 13.35 -0.88 -7.34
C ILE A 158 14.02 -0.12 -6.20
N ALA A 159 15.32 0.06 -6.32
CA ALA A 159 16.13 0.69 -5.28
C ALA A 159 15.84 2.21 -5.15
N GLY A 160 16.13 2.73 -3.97
CA GLY A 160 16.18 4.16 -3.71
C GLY A 160 14.87 4.77 -3.24
N LYS A 161 15.01 5.68 -2.26
CA LYS A 161 13.90 6.44 -1.68
C LYS A 161 13.28 7.40 -2.71
N ALA A 162 14.09 8.06 -3.52
CA ALA A 162 13.61 9.03 -4.50
C ALA A 162 12.58 8.42 -5.49
N PHE A 163 12.77 7.17 -5.88
CA PHE A 163 11.79 6.45 -6.69
C PHE A 163 10.49 6.20 -5.91
N ASN A 164 10.57 5.75 -4.64
CA ASN A 164 9.37 5.55 -3.81
C ASN A 164 8.60 6.85 -3.59
N ASP A 165 9.29 7.98 -3.37
CA ASP A 165 8.67 9.28 -3.18
C ASP A 165 7.89 9.71 -4.44
N LEU A 166 8.50 9.56 -5.61
CA LEU A 166 7.85 9.82 -6.88
C LEU A 166 6.66 8.85 -7.12
N LEU A 167 6.81 7.57 -6.78
CA LEU A 167 5.75 6.58 -6.91
C LEU A 167 4.54 6.91 -6.01
N LEU A 168 4.76 7.27 -4.75
CA LEU A 168 3.68 7.65 -3.83
C LEU A 168 2.98 8.94 -4.26
N SER A 169 3.67 9.84 -4.94
CA SER A 169 3.08 11.09 -5.44
C SER A 169 1.94 10.87 -6.44
N ILE A 170 1.87 9.70 -7.08
CA ILE A 170 0.74 9.31 -7.95
C ILE A 170 -0.60 9.41 -7.21
N TRP A 171 -0.61 9.05 -5.93
CA TRP A 171 -1.82 9.09 -5.09
C TRP A 171 -1.87 10.29 -4.16
N LEU A 172 -0.72 10.76 -3.67
CA LEU A 172 -0.64 11.73 -2.59
C LEU A 172 -0.15 13.11 -3.05
N GLY A 173 0.39 13.23 -4.26
CA GLY A 173 0.96 14.47 -4.80
C GLY A 173 -0.07 15.55 -5.11
N GLU A 174 0.37 16.61 -5.77
CA GLU A 174 -0.47 17.75 -6.15
C GLU A 174 -1.52 17.41 -7.21
N LYS A 175 -1.17 16.49 -8.13
CA LYS A 175 -2.07 15.98 -9.18
C LYS A 175 -2.31 14.49 -8.98
N PRO A 176 -3.03 14.12 -7.91
CA PRO A 176 -3.25 12.71 -7.59
C PRO A 176 -4.17 12.07 -8.62
N VAL A 177 -4.12 10.74 -8.70
CA VAL A 177 -4.99 9.95 -9.59
C VAL A 177 -6.49 10.26 -9.40
N THR A 178 -6.96 10.54 -8.18
CA THR A 178 -8.18 11.27 -7.85
C THR A 178 -8.04 11.97 -6.48
N LYS A 179 -8.73 13.09 -6.30
CA LYS A 179 -8.72 13.85 -5.04
C LYS A 179 -9.41 13.08 -3.91
N GLU A 180 -10.47 12.37 -4.22
CA GLU A 180 -11.24 11.56 -3.28
C GLU A 180 -10.39 10.43 -2.72
N LEU A 181 -9.63 9.75 -3.59
CA LEU A 181 -8.74 8.68 -3.15
C LEU A 181 -7.59 9.23 -2.29
N ARG A 182 -6.98 10.36 -2.68
CA ARG A 182 -5.96 11.04 -1.86
C ARG A 182 -6.47 11.34 -0.45
N THR A 183 -7.67 11.92 -0.36
CA THR A 183 -8.33 12.26 0.92
C THR A 183 -8.53 11.00 1.77
N ALA A 184 -9.06 9.93 1.17
CA ALA A 184 -9.30 8.66 1.87
C ALA A 184 -7.99 7.97 2.33
N LEU A 185 -6.92 8.02 1.53
CA LEU A 185 -5.61 7.45 1.91
C LEU A 185 -4.93 8.23 3.04
N LEU A 186 -5.27 9.50 3.21
CA LEU A 186 -4.81 10.35 4.32
C LEU A 186 -5.74 10.27 5.55
N GLY A 187 -6.68 9.33 5.58
CA GLY A 187 -7.55 9.12 6.73
C GLY A 187 -8.60 10.23 6.97
N LYS A 188 -8.98 10.97 5.91
CA LYS A 188 -9.90 12.12 5.98
C LYS A 188 -11.22 11.82 5.32
#